data_b494de005cc65c446aef18a43c50ff53
#
_entry.id   b494de005cc65c446aef18a43c50ff53
#
_cell.length_a   1.000
_cell.length_b   1.000
_cell.length_c   1.000
_cell.angle_alpha   90.00
_cell.angle_beta   90.00
_cell.angle_gamma   90.00
#
_symmetry.space_group_name_H-M   'P 1'
#
loop_
_entity.id
_entity.type
_entity.pdbx_description
1 polymer ?
#
loop_
_entity_poly.entity_id
_entity_poly.type
_entity_poly.pdbx_seq_one_letter_code
_entity_poly.pdbx_strand_id
1 'polypeptide(L)'
;FPFFIKVNQYLFYNFAASNQPYITMLNGHGDDSYRYGRKITLNFSSNVYHHTSLAPLFRHLENCWEQVRSYPEPSPHAVESQLAQAMGISAESVCLTSGATEGIYLIAQTFSGRRSCILSPTFSEYADACRLHGHQVRSIYTTDHLPKDADIVWICNPNNPTGAVLPHD
;
A
#
# COMPACT_ATOMS: atom_id res chain seq x y z
N PHE A 1 17.10 -1.78 -5.87
CA PHE A 1 16.03 -1.71 -6.86
C PHE A 1 16.01 -2.88 -7.85
N PRO A 2 17.17 -3.50 -8.29
CA PRO A 2 17.10 -4.67 -9.18
C PRO A 2 16.42 -5.88 -8.55
N PHE A 3 16.37 -5.97 -7.22
CA PHE A 3 15.73 -7.09 -6.53
C PHE A 3 14.21 -7.03 -6.60
N PHE A 4 13.65 -5.83 -6.53
CA PHE A 4 12.20 -5.62 -6.62
C PHE A 4 11.66 -5.92 -8.03
N ILE A 5 12.39 -5.53 -9.07
CA ILE A 5 12.05 -5.83 -10.46
C ILE A 5 12.16 -7.35 -10.73
N LYS A 6 13.11 -8.06 -10.10
CA LYS A 6 13.27 -9.50 -10.26
C LYS A 6 12.16 -10.31 -9.58
N VAL A 7 11.69 -9.89 -8.39
CA VAL A 7 10.58 -10.54 -7.70
C VAL A 7 9.28 -10.33 -8.49
N ASN A 8 9.04 -9.13 -9.00
CA ASN A 8 7.90 -8.86 -9.87
C ASN A 8 7.98 -9.63 -11.20
N GLN A 9 9.14 -9.73 -11.83
CA GLN A 9 9.30 -10.54 -13.04
C GLN A 9 9.11 -12.03 -12.80
N TYR A 10 9.54 -12.58 -11.67
CA TYR A 10 9.32 -14.00 -11.34
C TYR A 10 7.84 -14.31 -11.05
N LEU A 11 7.14 -13.42 -10.35
CA LEU A 11 5.70 -13.53 -10.14
C LEU A 11 4.91 -13.45 -11.45
N PHE A 12 5.26 -12.51 -12.33
CA PHE A 12 4.66 -12.40 -13.67
C PHE A 12 4.98 -13.59 -14.58
N TYR A 13 6.21 -14.14 -14.52
CA TYR A 13 6.62 -15.26 -15.36
C TYR A 13 5.91 -16.55 -14.96
N ASN A 14 5.79 -16.84 -13.68
CA ASN A 14 5.04 -18.01 -13.20
C ASN A 14 3.53 -17.88 -13.41
N PHE A 15 3.00 -16.66 -13.40
CA PHE A 15 1.59 -16.39 -13.66
C PHE A 15 1.23 -16.58 -15.15
N ALA A 16 2.11 -16.17 -16.07
CA ALA A 16 1.94 -16.38 -17.50
C ALA A 16 2.00 -17.86 -17.91
N ALA A 17 2.72 -18.70 -17.16
CA ALA A 17 2.82 -20.13 -17.42
C ALA A 17 1.62 -20.95 -16.93
N SER A 18 0.74 -20.37 -16.10
CA SER A 18 -0.35 -21.10 -15.44
C SER A 18 -1.71 -21.05 -16.15
N ASN A 19 -1.83 -20.49 -17.35
CA ASN A 19 -3.11 -20.27 -18.05
C ASN A 19 -4.22 -19.57 -17.21
N GLN A 20 -3.83 -18.89 -16.15
CA GLN A 20 -4.76 -18.05 -15.39
C GLN A 20 -5.01 -16.75 -16.16
N PRO A 21 -6.25 -16.25 -16.19
CA PRO A 21 -6.53 -14.96 -16.83
C PRO A 21 -5.66 -13.89 -16.18
N TYR A 22 -4.97 -13.08 -16.99
CA TYR A 22 -4.17 -11.96 -16.53
C TYR A 22 -4.93 -11.19 -15.45
N ILE A 23 -4.36 -11.09 -14.24
CA ILE A 23 -4.82 -10.09 -13.28
C ILE A 23 -4.37 -8.75 -13.86
N THR A 24 -5.17 -8.22 -14.77
CA THR A 24 -5.07 -6.82 -15.11
C THR A 24 -5.34 -6.07 -13.81
N MET A 25 -4.51 -5.10 -13.46
CA MET A 25 -4.87 -4.11 -12.46
C MET A 25 -6.22 -3.55 -12.89
N LEU A 26 -7.27 -4.01 -12.20
CA LEU A 26 -8.65 -3.80 -12.63
C LEU A 26 -9.08 -2.35 -12.48
N ASN A 27 -8.37 -1.59 -11.63
CA ASN A 27 -8.65 -0.19 -11.38
C ASN A 27 -7.33 0.59 -11.44
N GLY A 28 -7.20 1.47 -12.42
CA GLY A 28 -6.09 2.43 -12.47
C GLY A 28 -6.07 3.28 -11.19
N HIS A 29 -4.89 3.60 -10.71
CA HIS A 29 -4.72 4.64 -9.71
C HIS A 29 -5.04 5.97 -10.39
N GLY A 30 -5.60 6.92 -9.68
CA GLY A 30 -5.77 8.28 -10.19
C GLY A 30 -4.43 8.93 -10.57
N ASP A 31 -4.49 10.15 -11.08
CA ASP A 31 -3.34 10.96 -11.47
C ASP A 31 -2.57 10.45 -12.71
N ASP A 32 -3.27 9.76 -13.59
CA ASP A 32 -2.75 9.23 -14.85
C ASP A 32 -2.83 10.26 -16.01
N SER A 33 -2.52 11.51 -15.71
CA SER A 33 -2.57 12.65 -16.64
C SER A 33 -1.80 12.42 -17.96
N TYR A 34 -0.76 11.57 -17.92
CA TYR A 34 0.03 11.16 -19.09
C TYR A 34 -0.80 10.46 -20.17
N ARG A 35 -1.98 9.89 -19.81
CA ARG A 35 -2.86 9.21 -20.77
C ARG A 35 -3.67 10.15 -21.65
N TYR A 36 -3.80 11.42 -21.26
CA TYR A 36 -4.76 12.32 -21.90
C TYR A 36 -4.15 13.22 -22.95
N GLY A 37 -2.82 13.27 -23.10
CA GLY A 37 -2.11 14.07 -24.13
C GLY A 37 -2.40 15.58 -24.08
N ARG A 38 -3.01 16.08 -23.00
CA ARG A 38 -3.37 17.50 -22.79
C ARG A 38 -3.18 17.89 -21.32
N LYS A 39 -2.96 19.17 -21.08
CA LYS A 39 -2.87 19.70 -19.71
C LYS A 39 -4.20 19.50 -18.97
N ILE A 40 -4.13 18.84 -17.82
CA ILE A 40 -5.24 18.72 -16.89
C ILE A 40 -5.28 19.99 -16.03
N THR A 41 -6.40 20.69 -16.04
CA THR A 41 -6.60 21.93 -15.27
C THR A 41 -7.20 21.66 -13.89
N LEU A 42 -8.04 20.63 -13.77
CA LEU A 42 -8.65 20.19 -12.51
C LEU A 42 -8.50 18.67 -12.41
N ASN A 43 -7.84 18.22 -11.34
CA ASN A 43 -7.63 16.80 -11.07
C ASN A 43 -8.38 16.39 -9.80
N PHE A 44 -9.40 15.54 -9.95
CA PHE A 44 -10.20 14.97 -8.86
C PHE A 44 -9.93 13.47 -8.67
N SER A 45 -8.90 12.93 -9.35
CA SER A 45 -8.60 11.51 -9.34
C SER A 45 -7.49 11.13 -8.35
N SER A 46 -6.97 12.08 -7.58
CA SER A 46 -5.84 11.89 -6.66
C SER A 46 -6.08 12.63 -5.35
N ASN A 47 -5.66 12.01 -4.25
CA ASN A 47 -5.70 12.59 -2.90
C ASN A 47 -4.39 13.28 -2.51
N VAL A 48 -3.49 13.55 -3.47
CA VAL A 48 -2.22 14.22 -3.20
C VAL A 48 -2.48 15.64 -2.70
N TYR A 49 -1.94 15.94 -1.52
CA TYR A 49 -2.10 17.25 -0.90
C TYR A 49 -1.12 18.26 -1.49
N HIS A 50 -1.64 19.20 -2.28
CA HIS A 50 -0.84 20.18 -3.03
C HIS A 50 -0.56 21.49 -2.27
N HIS A 51 -1.13 21.70 -1.09
CA HIS A 51 -1.02 22.97 -0.37
C HIS A 51 0.16 23.05 0.59
N THR A 52 0.90 21.97 0.78
CA THR A 52 2.10 21.94 1.63
C THR A 52 3.35 22.28 0.82
N SER A 53 4.17 23.20 1.32
CA SER A 53 5.49 23.44 0.76
C SER A 53 6.44 22.29 1.06
N LEU A 54 6.97 21.66 0.02
CA LEU A 54 7.99 20.62 0.12
C LEU A 54 9.43 21.19 0.20
N ALA A 55 9.57 22.51 0.24
CA ALA A 55 10.91 23.17 0.27
C ALA A 55 11.80 22.71 1.44
N PRO A 56 11.30 22.48 2.68
CA PRO A 56 12.14 21.93 3.76
C PRO A 56 12.64 20.51 3.43
N LEU A 57 11.80 19.67 2.85
CA LEU A 57 12.17 18.31 2.45
C LEU A 57 13.23 18.34 1.37
N PHE A 58 13.07 19.15 0.32
CA PHE A 58 14.05 19.25 -0.77
C PHE A 58 15.41 19.72 -0.26
N ARG A 59 15.45 20.73 0.61
CA ARG A 59 16.72 21.18 1.24
C ARG A 59 17.38 20.08 2.06
N HIS A 60 16.59 19.27 2.77
CA HIS A 60 17.14 18.13 3.50
C HIS A 60 17.74 17.11 2.54
N LEU A 61 17.03 16.73 1.50
CA LEU A 61 17.50 15.76 0.49
C LEU A 61 18.78 16.26 -0.21
N GLU A 62 18.87 17.54 -0.54
CA GLU A 62 20.08 18.14 -1.14
C GLU A 62 21.31 17.92 -0.25
N ASN A 63 21.17 17.96 1.07
CA ASN A 63 22.27 17.70 2.01
C ASN A 63 22.60 16.21 2.18
N CYS A 64 21.79 15.31 1.61
CA CYS A 64 21.95 13.86 1.74
C CYS A 64 22.54 13.19 0.50
N TRP A 65 22.92 13.95 -0.55
CA TRP A 65 23.37 13.38 -1.83
C TRP A 65 24.57 12.44 -1.70
N GLU A 66 25.48 12.67 -0.77
CA GLU A 66 26.63 11.77 -0.58
C GLU A 66 26.20 10.38 -0.09
N GLN A 67 25.07 10.27 0.59
CA GLN A 67 24.56 8.99 1.10
C GLN A 67 24.12 8.05 -0.01
N VAL A 68 23.74 8.56 -1.20
CA VAL A 68 23.33 7.71 -2.34
C VAL A 68 24.47 6.91 -2.97
N ARG A 69 25.72 7.20 -2.59
CA ARG A 69 26.92 6.45 -3.02
C ARG A 69 27.11 5.14 -2.28
N SER A 70 26.40 4.95 -1.19
CA SER A 70 26.49 3.75 -0.35
C SER A 70 25.20 2.94 -0.42
N TYR A 71 25.31 1.66 -0.20
CA TYR A 71 24.13 0.85 0.00
C TYR A 71 23.40 1.30 1.27
N PRO A 72 22.05 1.39 1.25
CA PRO A 72 21.29 1.61 2.47
C PRO A 72 21.44 0.42 3.43
N GLU A 73 21.11 0.64 4.69
CA GLU A 73 20.97 -0.45 5.64
C GLU A 73 19.99 -1.50 5.09
N PRO A 74 20.31 -2.80 5.18
CA PRO A 74 19.42 -3.87 4.74
C PRO A 74 18.04 -3.86 5.43
N SER A 75 18.02 -3.37 6.66
CA SER A 75 16.81 -3.17 7.47
C SER A 75 16.83 -1.76 8.07
N PRO A 76 15.74 -0.98 7.96
CA PRO A 76 15.71 0.43 8.35
C PRO A 76 15.54 0.63 9.87
N HIS A 77 16.25 -0.14 10.70
CA HIS A 77 16.11 -0.16 12.16
C HIS A 77 16.25 1.20 12.82
N ALA A 78 17.14 2.07 12.31
CA ALA A 78 17.32 3.42 12.87
C ALA A 78 16.03 4.24 12.74
N VAL A 79 15.35 4.19 11.60
CA VAL A 79 14.09 4.93 11.35
C VAL A 79 12.94 4.27 12.10
N GLU A 80 12.84 2.95 12.10
CA GLU A 80 11.81 2.20 12.84
C GLU A 80 11.89 2.51 14.34
N SER A 81 13.09 2.58 14.92
CA SER A 81 13.29 2.94 16.33
C SER A 81 12.85 4.36 16.63
N GLN A 82 13.14 5.32 15.74
CA GLN A 82 12.70 6.71 15.91
C GLN A 82 11.18 6.84 15.84
N LEU A 83 10.54 6.15 14.89
CA LEU A 83 9.08 6.12 14.78
C LEU A 83 8.45 5.48 16.02
N ALA A 84 8.96 4.34 16.46
CA ALA A 84 8.49 3.65 17.64
C ALA A 84 8.57 4.54 18.89
N GLN A 85 9.69 5.25 19.08
CA GLN A 85 9.87 6.20 20.16
C GLN A 85 8.86 7.35 20.09
N ALA A 86 8.64 7.92 18.91
CA ALA A 86 7.67 8.99 18.70
C ALA A 86 6.21 8.53 18.95
N MET A 87 5.91 7.27 18.71
CA MET A 87 4.59 6.67 18.92
C MET A 87 4.40 6.04 20.31
N GLY A 88 5.46 5.94 21.11
CA GLY A 88 5.40 5.31 22.44
C GLY A 88 5.18 3.80 22.40
N ILE A 89 5.66 3.10 21.37
CA ILE A 89 5.52 1.65 21.17
C ILE A 89 6.89 0.98 21.04
N SER A 90 6.92 -0.37 21.05
CA SER A 90 8.15 -1.12 20.78
C SER A 90 8.59 -1.00 19.32
N ALA A 91 9.90 -0.89 19.08
CA ALA A 91 10.47 -0.91 17.75
C ALA A 91 10.15 -2.21 16.96
N GLU A 92 9.99 -3.33 17.65
CA GLU A 92 9.57 -4.60 17.06
C GLU A 92 8.14 -4.59 16.49
N SER A 93 7.36 -3.55 16.86
CA SER A 93 5.99 -3.35 16.36
C SER A 93 5.94 -2.42 15.15
N VAL A 94 7.08 -2.00 14.64
CA VAL A 94 7.19 -1.08 13.49
C VAL A 94 7.87 -1.79 12.34
N CYS A 95 7.26 -1.74 11.17
CA CYS A 95 7.84 -2.19 9.91
C CYS A 95 7.76 -1.07 8.89
N LEU A 96 8.90 -0.56 8.47
CA LEU A 96 8.99 0.49 7.45
C LEU A 96 8.90 -0.14 6.05
N THR A 97 8.02 0.41 5.23
CA THR A 97 7.80 -0.05 3.85
C THR A 97 7.85 1.13 2.88
N SER A 98 8.00 0.84 1.58
CA SER A 98 7.95 1.86 0.52
C SER A 98 6.50 2.31 0.24
N GLY A 99 5.84 2.77 1.29
CA GLY A 99 4.44 3.20 1.29
C GLY A 99 3.46 2.10 1.70
N ALA A 100 2.22 2.52 1.96
CA ALA A 100 1.16 1.64 2.46
C ALA A 100 0.84 0.46 1.52
N THR A 101 0.98 0.64 0.21
CA THR A 101 0.73 -0.41 -0.77
C THR A 101 1.66 -1.60 -0.56
N GLU A 102 2.98 -1.37 -0.38
CA GLU A 102 3.91 -2.47 -0.08
C GLU A 102 3.50 -3.18 1.22
N GLY A 103 3.15 -2.43 2.27
CA GLY A 103 2.68 -3.01 3.53
C GLY A 103 1.45 -3.91 3.35
N ILE A 104 0.47 -3.48 2.55
CA ILE A 104 -0.72 -4.26 2.23
C ILE A 104 -0.35 -5.59 1.55
N TYR A 105 0.54 -5.56 0.56
CA TYR A 105 0.97 -6.77 -0.16
C TYR A 105 1.78 -7.71 0.73
N LEU A 106 2.66 -7.18 1.58
CA LEU A 106 3.43 -8.00 2.53
C LEU A 106 2.52 -8.70 3.56
N ILE A 107 1.51 -8.01 4.07
CA ILE A 107 0.51 -8.62 4.96
C ILE A 107 -0.28 -9.71 4.24
N ALA A 108 -0.78 -9.42 3.03
CA ALA A 108 -1.51 -10.39 2.23
C ALA A 108 -0.64 -11.62 1.89
N GLN A 109 0.64 -11.41 1.60
CA GLN A 109 1.60 -12.48 1.35
C GLN A 109 1.82 -13.35 2.59
N THR A 110 2.02 -12.72 3.75
CA THR A 110 2.25 -13.40 5.03
C THR A 110 1.10 -14.33 5.40
N PHE A 111 -0.12 -13.90 5.07
CA PHE A 111 -1.34 -14.65 5.36
C PHE A 111 -1.95 -15.31 4.10
N SER A 112 -1.14 -15.70 3.14
CA SER A 112 -1.60 -16.31 1.89
C SER A 112 -2.67 -17.39 2.09
N GLY A 113 -3.67 -17.42 1.20
CA GLY A 113 -4.72 -18.44 1.19
C GLY A 113 -5.80 -18.27 2.28
N ARG A 114 -5.76 -17.22 3.09
CA ARG A 114 -6.73 -16.99 4.16
C ARG A 114 -8.04 -16.38 3.65
N ARG A 115 -9.06 -16.37 4.53
CA ARG A 115 -10.35 -15.72 4.25
C ARG A 115 -10.28 -14.27 4.69
N SER A 116 -10.34 -13.37 3.72
CA SER A 116 -10.25 -11.93 3.93
C SER A 116 -11.59 -11.25 3.70
N CYS A 117 -12.01 -10.46 4.68
CA CYS A 117 -13.14 -9.54 4.56
C CYS A 117 -12.64 -8.11 4.39
N ILE A 118 -13.19 -7.38 3.44
CA ILE A 118 -12.77 -6.02 3.11
C ILE A 118 -13.96 -5.09 3.29
N LEU A 119 -13.85 -4.11 4.18
CA LEU A 119 -14.87 -3.07 4.34
C LEU A 119 -14.88 -2.18 3.10
N SER A 120 -15.94 -2.28 2.31
CA SER A 120 -16.10 -1.66 1.00
C SER A 120 -17.21 -0.58 1.02
N PRO A 121 -17.16 0.41 0.13
CA PRO A 121 -16.11 0.65 -0.87
C PRO A 121 -14.82 1.17 -0.24
N THR A 122 -13.66 0.73 -0.75
CA THR A 122 -12.35 1.16 -0.24
C THR A 122 -11.27 1.08 -1.33
N PHE A 123 -10.02 1.38 -0.97
CA PHE A 123 -8.86 1.34 -1.84
C PHE A 123 -8.67 -0.06 -2.45
N SER A 124 -8.56 -0.13 -3.77
CA SER A 124 -8.56 -1.39 -4.53
C SER A 124 -7.43 -2.34 -4.16
N GLU A 125 -6.29 -1.79 -3.72
CA GLU A 125 -5.09 -2.58 -3.42
C GLU A 125 -5.31 -3.66 -2.35
N TYR A 126 -6.23 -3.46 -1.40
CA TYR A 126 -6.58 -4.50 -0.43
C TYR A 126 -7.10 -5.77 -1.13
N ALA A 127 -8.03 -5.59 -2.08
CA ALA A 127 -8.62 -6.71 -2.79
C ALA A 127 -7.61 -7.34 -3.77
N ASP A 128 -6.81 -6.53 -4.44
CA ASP A 128 -5.86 -6.99 -5.44
C ASP A 128 -4.70 -7.75 -4.79
N ALA A 129 -4.15 -7.25 -3.68
CA ALA A 129 -3.16 -7.95 -2.88
C ALA A 129 -3.68 -9.30 -2.37
N CYS A 130 -4.90 -9.32 -1.82
CA CYS A 130 -5.53 -10.54 -1.33
C CYS A 130 -5.73 -11.57 -2.45
N ARG A 131 -6.25 -11.16 -3.61
CA ARG A 131 -6.44 -12.06 -4.76
C ARG A 131 -5.12 -12.60 -5.28
N LEU A 132 -4.09 -11.74 -5.39
CA LEU A 132 -2.77 -12.15 -5.85
C LEU A 132 -2.17 -13.24 -4.96
N HIS A 133 -2.42 -13.18 -3.66
CA HIS A 133 -1.91 -14.15 -2.68
C HIS A 133 -2.93 -15.27 -2.35
N GLY A 134 -3.93 -15.47 -3.20
CA GLY A 134 -4.84 -16.61 -3.14
C GLY A 134 -5.85 -16.57 -2.00
N HIS A 135 -6.15 -15.39 -1.43
CA HIS A 135 -7.18 -15.27 -0.42
C HIS A 135 -8.58 -15.50 -0.98
N GLN A 136 -9.46 -16.05 -0.16
CA GLN A 136 -10.89 -16.00 -0.40
C GLN A 136 -11.42 -14.63 0.04
N VAL A 137 -11.67 -13.75 -0.92
CA VAL A 137 -12.03 -12.35 -0.66
C VAL A 137 -13.54 -12.18 -0.62
N ARG A 138 -14.04 -11.53 0.44
CA ARG A 138 -15.43 -11.12 0.59
C ARG A 138 -15.52 -9.63 0.96
N SER A 139 -16.35 -8.86 0.25
CA SER A 139 -16.67 -7.49 0.65
C SER A 139 -17.73 -7.50 1.75
N ILE A 140 -17.55 -6.61 2.73
CA ILE A 140 -18.53 -6.27 3.76
C ILE A 140 -18.80 -4.77 3.69
N TYR A 141 -19.97 -4.33 4.12
CA TYR A 141 -20.42 -2.94 3.98
C TYR A 141 -20.75 -2.28 5.32
N THR A 142 -20.58 -3.01 6.42
CA THR A 142 -20.74 -2.54 7.80
C THR A 142 -19.77 -3.27 8.71
N THR A 143 -19.43 -2.63 9.83
CA THR A 143 -18.65 -3.22 10.92
C THR A 143 -19.51 -3.79 12.03
N ASP A 144 -20.86 -3.58 12.02
CA ASP A 144 -21.76 -4.03 13.07
C ASP A 144 -21.77 -5.55 13.24
N HIS A 145 -21.54 -6.27 12.17
CA HIS A 145 -21.53 -7.73 12.14
C HIS A 145 -20.35 -8.25 11.33
N LEU A 146 -19.18 -8.34 11.97
CA LEU A 146 -18.02 -8.95 11.33
C LEU A 146 -18.23 -10.45 11.16
N PRO A 147 -17.90 -11.02 9.98
CA PRO A 147 -18.02 -12.45 9.75
C PRO A 147 -17.11 -13.24 10.68
N LYS A 148 -17.69 -14.16 11.45
CA LYS A 148 -16.96 -14.99 12.42
C LYS A 148 -15.96 -15.95 11.77
N ASP A 149 -16.14 -16.21 10.50
CA ASP A 149 -15.30 -17.10 9.69
C ASP A 149 -14.19 -16.33 8.94
N ALA A 150 -14.07 -15.01 9.12
CA ALA A 150 -12.97 -14.25 8.56
C ALA A 150 -11.68 -14.49 9.36
N ASP A 151 -10.59 -14.74 8.63
CA ASP A 151 -9.26 -14.83 9.24
C ASP A 151 -8.62 -13.43 9.31
N ILE A 152 -8.98 -12.54 8.37
CA ILE A 152 -8.49 -11.16 8.30
C ILE A 152 -9.65 -10.22 7.96
N VAL A 153 -9.68 -9.07 8.61
CA VAL A 153 -10.57 -7.96 8.26
C VAL A 153 -9.72 -6.75 7.89
N TRP A 154 -9.95 -6.23 6.68
CA TRP A 154 -9.27 -5.05 6.16
C TRP A 154 -10.16 -3.83 6.32
N ILE A 155 -9.63 -2.82 7.00
CA ILE A 155 -10.31 -1.56 7.27
C ILE A 155 -9.36 -0.42 6.94
N CYS A 156 -9.76 0.46 6.02
CA CYS A 156 -9.04 1.68 5.71
C CYS A 156 -9.62 2.82 6.57
N ASN A 157 -8.82 3.39 7.47
CA ASN A 157 -9.28 4.45 8.38
C ASN A 157 -8.22 5.55 8.51
N PRO A 158 -8.48 6.78 8.06
CA PRO A 158 -9.64 7.24 7.26
C PRO A 158 -9.76 6.49 5.95
N ASN A 159 -11.00 6.24 5.50
CA ASN A 159 -11.23 5.46 4.29
C ASN A 159 -10.89 6.22 3.01
N ASN A 160 -10.14 5.60 2.13
CA ASN A 160 -9.94 6.05 0.76
C ASN A 160 -10.91 5.27 -0.17
N PRO A 161 -11.81 5.93 -0.96
CA PRO A 161 -11.83 7.36 -1.27
C PRO A 161 -12.83 8.19 -0.46
N THR A 162 -13.65 7.60 0.41
CA THR A 162 -14.82 8.28 1.00
C THR A 162 -14.46 9.31 2.07
N GLY A 163 -13.27 9.23 2.68
CA GLY A 163 -12.88 10.04 3.82
C GLY A 163 -13.60 9.69 5.13
N ALA A 164 -14.40 8.62 5.13
CA ALA A 164 -15.08 8.17 6.33
C ALA A 164 -14.08 7.75 7.41
N VAL A 165 -14.37 8.12 8.66
CA VAL A 165 -13.55 7.79 9.84
C VAL A 165 -14.39 6.94 10.78
N LEU A 166 -13.84 5.82 11.21
CA LEU A 166 -14.40 5.05 12.29
C LEU A 166 -14.03 5.68 13.64
N PRO A 167 -14.96 5.78 14.59
CA PRO A 167 -14.66 6.28 15.93
C PRO A 167 -13.67 5.37 16.67
N HIS A 168 -13.04 5.92 17.70
CA HIS A 168 -12.05 5.25 18.54
C HIS A 168 -12.67 4.67 19.82
N ASP A 169 -13.93 4.30 19.81
CA ASP A 169 -14.62 3.81 21.01
C ASP A 169 -14.37 2.33 21.26
#